data_28ffb47324ed764f0ec5922e8604748f
#
_entry.id   28ffb47324ed764f0ec5922e8604748f
#
_cell.length_a   1.000
_cell.length_b   1.000
_cell.length_c   1.000
_cell.angle_alpha   90.00
_cell.angle_beta   90.00
_cell.angle_gamma   90.00
#
_symmetry.space_group_name_H-M   'P 1'
#
loop_
_entity.id
_entity.type
_entity.pdbx_description
1 polymer ?
#
loop_
_entity_poly.entity_id
_entity_poly.type
_entity_poly.pdbx_seq_one_letter_code
_entity_poly.pdbx_strand_id
1 'polypeptide(L)'
;MSDAADANEPTDDEPKTERERIRERKRRELESRLDEGESLADAAGTETVDESGASTPNEPIHVNGPDELRRAVDDHDVVLVDCYADWCGPCQMMEPTVEALAAETDAAIAKVDVDANQAVAQQLGARSIPTLVLYADGEAVDRFVGAQDRATLESAIDQHAA
;
A
#
# COMPACT_ATOMS: atom_id res chain seq x y z
N MET A 1 44.21 -48.27 26.84
CA MET A 1 44.11 -47.07 26.06
C MET A 1 42.66 -46.91 25.70
N SER A 2 42.01 -46.10 26.48
CA SER A 2 40.54 -46.02 26.54
C SER A 2 40.12 -44.80 25.78
N ASP A 3 39.41 -44.97 24.67
CA ASP A 3 38.70 -43.90 24.00
C ASP A 3 37.27 -43.87 24.55
N ALA A 4 37.02 -42.84 25.34
CA ALA A 4 35.68 -42.50 25.74
C ALA A 4 35.08 -41.61 24.67
N ALA A 5 34.22 -42.17 23.85
CA ALA A 5 33.34 -41.42 23.00
C ALA A 5 32.29 -40.70 23.86
N ASP A 6 32.45 -39.41 23.98
CA ASP A 6 31.51 -38.50 24.58
C ASP A 6 30.31 -38.34 23.62
N ALA A 7 29.27 -39.09 23.88
CA ALA A 7 28.00 -38.92 23.22
C ALA A 7 27.28 -37.73 23.86
N ASN A 8 27.46 -36.54 23.28
CA ASN A 8 26.65 -35.38 23.60
C ASN A 8 25.28 -35.56 22.93
N GLU A 9 24.37 -36.25 23.59
CA GLU A 9 22.97 -36.25 23.23
C GLU A 9 22.38 -34.85 23.55
N PRO A 10 21.76 -34.16 22.61
CA PRO A 10 21.05 -32.93 22.93
C PRO A 10 19.83 -33.28 23.78
N THR A 11 19.88 -32.92 25.02
CA THR A 11 18.72 -33.00 25.91
C THR A 11 17.70 -31.94 25.44
N ASP A 12 16.55 -32.43 25.02
CA ASP A 12 15.40 -31.70 24.47
C ASP A 12 14.66 -30.85 25.54
N ASP A 13 15.36 -30.37 26.55
CA ASP A 13 14.77 -29.62 27.67
C ASP A 13 15.32 -28.20 27.84
N GLU A 14 15.73 -27.56 26.75
CA GLU A 14 15.97 -26.12 26.80
C GLU A 14 14.64 -25.36 26.69
N PRO A 15 14.39 -24.39 27.57
CA PRO A 15 13.17 -23.61 27.52
C PRO A 15 13.14 -22.83 26.22
N LYS A 16 12.18 -23.19 25.35
CA LYS A 16 11.96 -22.55 24.08
C LYS A 16 11.90 -21.04 24.24
N THR A 17 12.67 -20.33 23.44
CA THR A 17 12.67 -18.87 23.47
C THR A 17 11.28 -18.32 23.14
N GLU A 18 10.97 -17.14 23.61
CA GLU A 18 9.69 -16.49 23.35
C GLU A 18 9.36 -16.42 21.84
N ARG A 19 10.39 -16.25 21.02
CA ARG A 19 10.27 -16.25 19.55
C ARG A 19 9.85 -17.62 19.00
N GLU A 20 10.36 -18.70 19.56
CA GLU A 20 10.00 -20.08 19.18
C GLU A 20 8.56 -20.38 19.58
N ARG A 21 8.15 -19.95 20.77
CA ARG A 21 6.76 -20.08 21.25
C ARG A 21 5.76 -19.35 20.36
N ILE A 22 6.12 -18.14 19.91
CA ILE A 22 5.30 -17.36 18.99
C ILE A 22 5.19 -18.05 17.62
N ARG A 23 6.29 -18.58 17.09
CA ARG A 23 6.30 -19.32 15.81
C ARG A 23 5.47 -20.59 15.91
N GLU A 24 5.58 -21.32 17.00
CA GLU A 24 4.82 -22.56 17.22
C GLU A 24 3.32 -22.27 17.37
N ARG A 25 2.96 -21.21 18.08
CA ARG A 25 1.56 -20.76 18.19
C ARG A 25 0.98 -20.40 16.82
N LYS A 26 1.69 -19.62 16.02
CA LYS A 26 1.27 -19.25 14.67
C LYS A 26 1.16 -20.45 13.74
N ARG A 27 2.07 -21.40 13.86
CA ARG A 27 1.99 -22.63 13.07
C ARG A 27 0.74 -23.44 13.44
N ARG A 28 0.47 -23.66 14.71
CA ARG A 28 -0.73 -24.38 15.17
C ARG A 28 -2.02 -23.69 14.77
N GLU A 29 -2.05 -22.36 14.83
CA GLU A 29 -3.20 -21.57 14.39
C GLU A 29 -3.44 -21.73 12.88
N LEU A 30 -2.37 -21.77 12.08
CA LEU A 30 -2.45 -22.01 10.65
C LEU A 30 -2.89 -23.44 10.33
N GLU A 31 -2.31 -24.43 11.02
CA GLU A 31 -2.68 -25.85 10.86
C GLU A 31 -4.14 -26.10 11.25
N SER A 32 -4.61 -25.47 12.34
CA SER A 32 -6.00 -25.56 12.77
C SER A 32 -6.98 -25.00 11.71
N ARG A 33 -6.61 -23.91 11.07
CA ARG A 33 -7.41 -23.31 9.99
C ARG A 33 -7.47 -24.19 8.75
N LEU A 34 -6.39 -24.94 8.47
CA LEU A 34 -6.35 -25.86 7.34
C LEU A 34 -7.14 -27.15 7.61
N ASP A 35 -7.21 -27.58 8.88
CA ASP A 35 -7.90 -28.79 9.28
C ASP A 35 -9.43 -28.61 9.45
N GLU A 36 -9.86 -27.38 9.73
CA GLU A 36 -11.29 -27.04 9.83
C GLU A 36 -11.99 -26.88 8.48
N GLY A 37 -11.30 -27.19 7.37
CA GLY A 37 -11.92 -27.27 6.05
C GLY A 37 -12.55 -25.97 5.56
N GLU A 38 -12.11 -24.82 6.10
CA GLU A 38 -12.40 -23.54 5.48
C GLU A 38 -11.60 -23.44 4.20
N SER A 39 -12.23 -23.96 3.17
CA SER A 39 -11.84 -23.76 1.78
C SER A 39 -11.56 -22.28 1.58
N LEU A 40 -10.33 -21.96 1.14
CA LEU A 40 -9.95 -20.64 0.66
C LEU A 40 -10.84 -20.15 -0.52
N ALA A 41 -11.86 -20.92 -0.88
CA ALA A 41 -12.86 -20.61 -1.87
C ALA A 41 -13.95 -19.65 -1.39
N ASP A 42 -14.08 -19.41 -0.05
CA ASP A 42 -15.13 -18.54 0.49
C ASP A 42 -14.61 -17.17 0.96
N ALA A 43 -13.29 -16.97 0.95
CA ALA A 43 -12.69 -15.65 1.12
C ALA A 43 -12.42 -14.95 -0.23
N ALA A 44 -12.64 -15.65 -1.34
CA ALA A 44 -12.94 -15.02 -2.60
C ALA A 44 -14.44 -14.71 -2.56
N GLY A 45 -14.79 -13.63 -1.87
CA GLY A 45 -15.95 -12.90 -2.29
C GLY A 45 -15.82 -12.77 -3.79
N THR A 46 -16.75 -13.36 -4.49
CA THR A 46 -16.91 -13.20 -5.91
C THR A 46 -17.20 -11.71 -6.12
N GLU A 47 -16.13 -10.91 -6.11
CA GLU A 47 -16.16 -9.70 -6.89
C GLU A 47 -16.17 -10.22 -8.33
N THR A 48 -17.37 -10.37 -8.83
CA THR A 48 -17.58 -10.40 -10.27
C THR A 48 -16.81 -9.20 -10.80
N VAL A 49 -15.69 -9.47 -11.42
CA VAL A 49 -15.04 -8.50 -12.29
C VAL A 49 -16.05 -8.21 -13.38
N ASP A 50 -16.89 -7.23 -13.12
CA ASP A 50 -17.65 -6.58 -14.16
C ASP A 50 -16.61 -5.86 -15.00
N GLU A 51 -16.40 -6.36 -16.16
CA GLU A 51 -15.46 -5.92 -17.18
C GLU A 51 -15.98 -4.62 -17.81
N SER A 52 -16.25 -3.61 -16.99
CA SER A 52 -16.60 -2.26 -17.45
C SER A 52 -16.65 -1.31 -16.24
N GLY A 53 -15.49 -0.77 -15.91
CA GLY A 53 -15.29 0.24 -14.90
C GLY A 53 -14.68 -0.33 -13.61
N ALA A 54 -13.36 -0.28 -13.51
CA ALA A 54 -12.70 -0.50 -12.24
C ALA A 54 -13.30 0.45 -11.22
N SER A 55 -13.97 -0.07 -10.20
CA SER A 55 -14.50 0.77 -9.13
C SER A 55 -13.32 1.50 -8.48
N THR A 56 -13.46 2.81 -8.35
CA THR A 56 -12.43 3.64 -7.72
C THR A 56 -12.21 3.16 -6.28
N PRO A 57 -10.98 2.85 -5.88
CA PRO A 57 -10.70 2.44 -4.51
C PRO A 57 -11.04 3.56 -3.53
N ASN A 58 -11.69 3.21 -2.44
CA ASN A 58 -12.01 4.12 -1.35
C ASN A 58 -10.87 4.29 -0.31
N GLU A 59 -9.72 3.73 -0.61
CA GLU A 59 -8.51 3.82 0.19
C GLU A 59 -7.33 4.19 -0.71
N PRO A 60 -6.31 4.90 -0.19
CA PRO A 60 -5.12 5.21 -0.96
C PRO A 60 -4.38 3.97 -1.44
N ILE A 61 -3.94 3.99 -2.69
CA ILE A 61 -3.14 2.94 -3.31
C ILE A 61 -1.66 3.24 -3.05
N HIS A 62 -0.93 2.32 -2.46
CA HIS A 62 0.52 2.43 -2.34
C HIS A 62 1.20 1.96 -3.63
N VAL A 63 1.95 2.86 -4.25
CA VAL A 63 2.63 2.62 -5.52
C VAL A 63 4.10 2.31 -5.28
N ASN A 64 4.54 1.15 -5.74
CA ASN A 64 5.93 0.69 -5.67
C ASN A 64 6.50 0.50 -7.07
N GLY A 65 7.04 1.56 -7.62
CA GLY A 65 7.67 1.57 -8.92
C GLY A 65 6.81 2.15 -10.05
N PRO A 66 7.45 2.42 -11.20
CA PRO A 66 6.79 3.12 -12.31
C PRO A 66 5.69 2.30 -12.99
N ASP A 67 5.76 0.99 -12.96
CA ASP A 67 4.75 0.13 -13.58
C ASP A 67 3.44 0.12 -12.79
N GLU A 68 3.51 0.17 -11.45
CA GLU A 68 2.32 0.29 -10.61
C GLU A 68 1.67 1.67 -10.75
N LEU A 69 2.48 2.73 -10.84
CA LEU A 69 1.96 4.07 -11.14
C LEU A 69 1.23 4.10 -12.46
N ARG A 70 1.81 3.53 -13.50
CA ARG A 70 1.18 3.47 -14.83
C ARG A 70 -0.16 2.74 -14.77
N ARG A 71 -0.23 1.59 -14.12
CA ARG A 71 -1.48 0.83 -13.94
C ARG A 71 -2.53 1.67 -13.22
N ALA A 72 -2.16 2.30 -12.10
CA ALA A 72 -3.09 3.14 -11.36
C ALA A 72 -3.65 4.28 -12.22
N VAL A 73 -2.82 4.89 -13.05
CA VAL A 73 -3.23 5.98 -13.95
C VAL A 73 -4.07 5.47 -15.13
N ASP A 74 -3.77 4.27 -15.64
CA ASP A 74 -4.48 3.66 -16.78
C ASP A 74 -5.84 3.05 -16.36
N ASP A 75 -5.93 2.55 -15.12
CA ASP A 75 -7.11 1.85 -14.62
C ASP A 75 -8.20 2.80 -14.09
N HIS A 76 -7.88 4.07 -13.88
CA HIS A 76 -8.81 5.07 -13.31
C HIS A 76 -8.84 6.35 -14.12
N ASP A 77 -10.03 6.91 -14.27
CA ASP A 77 -10.24 8.14 -15.04
C ASP A 77 -9.55 9.36 -14.40
N VAL A 78 -9.58 9.46 -13.08
CA VAL A 78 -8.94 10.52 -12.31
C VAL A 78 -8.09 9.92 -11.21
N VAL A 79 -6.82 10.31 -11.17
CA VAL A 79 -5.84 9.84 -10.17
C VAL A 79 -5.09 11.02 -9.58
N LEU A 80 -5.12 11.16 -8.27
CA LEU A 80 -4.27 12.09 -7.53
C LEU A 80 -3.08 11.33 -6.97
N VAL A 81 -1.88 11.69 -7.40
CA VAL A 81 -0.63 11.09 -6.93
C VAL A 81 -0.02 11.97 -5.86
N ASP A 82 0.12 11.44 -4.66
CA ASP A 82 0.76 12.09 -3.51
C ASP A 82 2.17 11.56 -3.31
N CYS A 83 3.16 12.41 -3.55
CA CYS A 83 4.57 12.13 -3.29
C CYS A 83 4.91 12.56 -1.87
N TYR A 84 5.27 11.60 -1.02
CA TYR A 84 5.51 11.80 0.41
C TYR A 84 6.80 11.11 0.88
N ALA A 85 7.20 11.40 2.11
CA ALA A 85 8.20 10.63 2.86
C ALA A 85 7.81 10.59 4.35
N ASP A 86 8.26 9.56 5.05
CA ASP A 86 7.92 9.36 6.47
C ASP A 86 8.43 10.49 7.39
N TRP A 87 9.54 11.11 7.03
CA TRP A 87 10.15 12.22 7.78
C TRP A 87 9.53 13.59 7.46
N CYS A 88 8.59 13.66 6.52
CA CYS A 88 7.99 14.90 6.06
C CYS A 88 6.79 15.29 6.94
N GLY A 89 6.95 16.29 7.80
CA GLY A 89 5.87 16.79 8.67
C GLY A 89 4.63 17.28 7.90
N PRO A 90 4.77 18.15 6.90
CA PRO A 90 3.64 18.59 6.08
C PRO A 90 2.91 17.44 5.35
N CYS A 91 3.63 16.40 4.92
CA CYS A 91 3.02 15.21 4.32
C CYS A 91 2.13 14.47 5.33
N GLN A 92 2.61 14.31 6.56
CA GLN A 92 1.83 13.68 7.64
C GLN A 92 0.58 14.48 8.00
N MET A 93 0.66 15.81 7.93
CA MET A 93 -0.51 16.67 8.14
C MET A 93 -1.56 16.52 7.04
N MET A 94 -1.16 16.17 5.83
CA MET A 94 -2.06 15.92 4.71
C MET A 94 -2.66 14.52 4.70
N GLU A 95 -2.13 13.59 5.46
CA GLU A 95 -2.56 12.19 5.45
C GLU A 95 -4.08 12.01 5.67
N PRO A 96 -4.71 12.66 6.68
CA PRO A 96 -6.16 12.60 6.84
C PRO A 96 -6.94 13.15 5.65
N THR A 97 -6.40 14.18 5.00
CA THR A 97 -7.00 14.77 3.79
C THR A 97 -6.94 13.80 2.61
N VAL A 98 -5.81 13.18 2.41
CA VAL A 98 -5.58 12.19 1.35
C VAL A 98 -6.50 10.97 1.52
N GLU A 99 -6.61 10.46 2.74
CA GLU A 99 -7.53 9.36 3.07
C GLU A 99 -8.99 9.75 2.84
N ALA A 100 -9.39 10.94 3.26
CA ALA A 100 -10.74 11.44 3.07
C ALA A 100 -11.08 11.61 1.58
N LEU A 101 -10.16 12.11 0.78
CA LEU A 101 -10.33 12.22 -0.67
C LEU A 101 -10.53 10.86 -1.34
N ALA A 102 -9.79 9.84 -0.92
CA ALA A 102 -9.97 8.47 -1.42
C ALA A 102 -11.35 7.91 -1.08
N ALA A 103 -11.85 8.18 0.11
CA ALA A 103 -13.14 7.67 0.58
C ALA A 103 -14.36 8.44 0.03
N GLU A 104 -14.20 9.71 -0.31
CA GLU A 104 -15.32 10.62 -0.55
C GLU A 104 -15.37 11.20 -1.97
N THR A 105 -14.34 10.96 -2.80
CA THR A 105 -14.31 11.39 -4.20
C THR A 105 -14.25 10.22 -5.15
N ASP A 106 -14.55 10.46 -6.42
CA ASP A 106 -14.44 9.45 -7.48
C ASP A 106 -13.01 9.31 -8.04
N ALA A 107 -12.03 9.98 -7.44
CA ALA A 107 -10.63 9.88 -7.82
C ALA A 107 -9.93 8.76 -7.06
N ALA A 108 -9.10 8.00 -7.75
CA ALA A 108 -8.13 7.12 -7.09
C ALA A 108 -6.99 7.96 -6.50
N ILE A 109 -6.60 7.65 -5.28
CA ILE A 109 -5.47 8.32 -4.62
C ILE A 109 -4.29 7.36 -4.59
N ALA A 110 -3.18 7.74 -5.23
CA ALA A 110 -1.95 6.97 -5.27
C ALA A 110 -0.89 7.63 -4.37
N LYS A 111 -0.36 6.89 -3.42
CA LYS A 111 0.72 7.35 -2.53
C LYS A 111 2.06 6.79 -3.01
N VAL A 112 3.04 7.66 -3.19
CA VAL A 112 4.40 7.34 -3.60
C VAL A 112 5.38 7.79 -2.52
N ASP A 113 6.03 6.82 -1.87
CA ASP A 113 7.16 7.10 -0.98
C ASP A 113 8.39 7.44 -1.85
N VAL A 114 8.84 8.70 -1.79
CA VAL A 114 9.96 9.18 -2.62
C VAL A 114 11.30 8.58 -2.25
N ASP A 115 11.48 8.13 -1.01
CA ASP A 115 12.70 7.48 -0.55
C ASP A 115 12.82 6.05 -1.10
N ALA A 116 11.71 5.32 -1.13
CA ALA A 116 11.63 3.97 -1.68
C ALA A 116 11.52 3.95 -3.22
N ASN A 117 10.99 5.01 -3.83
CA ASN A 117 10.65 5.08 -5.25
C ASN A 117 11.26 6.30 -5.93
N GLN A 118 12.56 6.47 -5.84
CA GLN A 118 13.28 7.63 -6.39
C GLN A 118 13.07 7.81 -7.90
N ALA A 119 13.02 6.73 -8.66
CA ALA A 119 12.77 6.78 -10.10
C ALA A 119 11.38 7.35 -10.42
N VAL A 120 10.36 6.97 -9.66
CA VAL A 120 9.00 7.49 -9.79
C VAL A 120 8.95 8.97 -9.40
N ALA A 121 9.60 9.34 -8.31
CA ALA A 121 9.70 10.74 -7.88
C ALA A 121 10.37 11.63 -8.93
N GLN A 122 11.42 11.15 -9.57
CA GLN A 122 12.08 11.86 -10.67
C GLN A 122 11.19 11.98 -11.91
N GLN A 123 10.49 10.91 -12.26
CA GLN A 123 9.52 10.90 -13.38
C GLN A 123 8.41 11.92 -13.16
N LEU A 124 7.90 12.02 -11.94
CA LEU A 124 6.87 12.97 -11.54
C LEU A 124 7.41 14.40 -11.35
N GLY A 125 8.73 14.57 -11.34
CA GLY A 125 9.37 15.86 -11.06
C GLY A 125 9.16 16.34 -9.63
N ALA A 126 9.00 15.42 -8.68
CA ALA A 126 8.84 15.71 -7.26
C ALA A 126 10.18 16.08 -6.64
N ARG A 127 10.59 17.33 -6.80
CA ARG A 127 11.84 17.88 -6.23
C ARG A 127 11.69 18.31 -4.77
N SER A 128 10.49 18.53 -4.34
CA SER A 128 10.12 18.86 -2.97
C SER A 128 8.88 18.06 -2.59
N ILE A 129 8.65 17.85 -1.31
CA ILE A 129 7.49 17.13 -0.78
C ILE A 129 6.75 17.95 0.27
N PRO A 130 5.42 17.79 0.35
CA PRO A 130 4.59 17.02 -0.56
C PRO A 130 4.51 17.63 -1.96
N THR A 131 4.44 16.81 -2.97
CA THR A 131 4.07 17.19 -4.33
C THR A 131 2.92 16.29 -4.77
N LEU A 132 1.84 16.89 -5.22
CA LEU A 132 0.69 16.16 -5.72
C LEU A 132 0.57 16.40 -7.23
N VAL A 133 0.31 15.34 -7.97
CA VAL A 133 0.08 15.41 -9.42
C VAL A 133 -1.27 14.80 -9.73
N LEU A 134 -2.12 15.57 -10.35
CA LEU A 134 -3.44 15.12 -10.78
C LEU A 134 -3.38 14.61 -12.22
N TYR A 135 -3.83 13.39 -12.42
CA TYR A 135 -4.01 12.77 -13.73
C TYR A 135 -5.47 12.66 -14.07
N ALA A 136 -5.80 12.96 -15.31
CA ALA A 136 -7.11 12.70 -15.87
C ALA A 136 -6.93 12.07 -17.26
N ASP A 137 -7.66 10.99 -17.53
CA ASP A 137 -7.58 10.23 -18.79
C ASP A 137 -6.14 9.83 -19.17
N GLY A 138 -5.32 9.50 -18.20
CA GLY A 138 -3.93 9.07 -18.39
C GLY A 138 -2.92 10.21 -18.55
N GLU A 139 -3.34 11.47 -18.49
CA GLU A 139 -2.50 12.64 -18.65
C GLU A 139 -2.42 13.47 -17.36
N ALA A 140 -1.24 14.01 -17.05
CA ALA A 140 -1.07 14.95 -15.95
C ALA A 140 -1.70 16.29 -16.31
N VAL A 141 -2.75 16.66 -15.58
CA VAL A 141 -3.56 17.88 -15.85
C VAL A 141 -3.29 19.00 -14.86
N ASP A 142 -2.84 18.67 -13.66
CA ASP A 142 -2.52 19.65 -12.62
C ASP A 142 -1.38 19.19 -11.72
N ARG A 143 -0.74 20.12 -11.03
CA ARG A 143 0.35 19.88 -10.11
C ARG A 143 0.32 20.86 -8.95
N PHE A 144 0.42 20.32 -7.74
CA PHE A 144 0.48 21.09 -6.52
C PHE A 144 1.82 20.85 -5.81
N VAL A 145 2.53 21.88 -5.47
CA VAL A 145 3.78 21.81 -4.72
C VAL A 145 3.54 22.34 -3.31
N GLY A 146 3.82 21.53 -2.33
CA GLY A 146 3.56 21.84 -0.93
C GLY A 146 2.18 21.38 -0.46
N ALA A 147 1.93 21.52 0.83
CA ALA A 147 0.67 21.14 1.45
C ALA A 147 -0.51 21.94 0.88
N GLN A 148 -1.58 21.25 0.54
CA GLN A 148 -2.82 21.82 0.03
C GLN A 148 -3.96 21.54 1.00
N ASP A 149 -4.96 22.40 1.02
CA ASP A 149 -6.19 22.14 1.74
C ASP A 149 -7.12 21.21 0.93
N ARG A 150 -8.03 20.57 1.64
CA ARG A 150 -8.97 19.60 1.08
C ARG A 150 -9.82 20.22 -0.04
N ALA A 151 -10.36 21.43 0.19
CA ALA A 151 -11.25 22.09 -0.75
C ALA A 151 -10.56 22.37 -2.09
N THR A 152 -9.28 22.72 -2.07
CA THR A 152 -8.49 22.95 -3.28
C THR A 152 -8.35 21.65 -4.09
N LEU A 153 -8.03 20.55 -3.43
CA LEU A 153 -7.85 19.24 -4.07
C LEU A 153 -9.18 18.67 -4.58
N GLU A 154 -10.26 18.77 -3.80
CA GLU A 154 -11.60 18.37 -4.23
C GLU A 154 -12.06 19.15 -5.46
N SER A 155 -11.86 20.45 -5.45
CA SER A 155 -12.21 21.30 -6.59
C SER A 155 -11.45 20.94 -7.87
N ALA A 156 -10.18 20.60 -7.74
CA ALA A 156 -9.36 20.15 -8.87
C ALA A 156 -9.84 18.78 -9.40
N ILE A 157 -10.14 17.85 -8.50
CA ILE A 157 -10.70 16.54 -8.86
C ILE A 157 -12.03 16.70 -9.58
N ASP A 158 -12.96 17.51 -9.04
CA ASP A 158 -14.29 17.72 -9.60
C ASP A 158 -14.25 18.35 -10.99
N GLN A 159 -13.27 19.19 -11.28
CA GLN A 159 -13.09 19.79 -12.61
C GLN A 159 -12.75 18.77 -13.70
N HIS A 160 -12.18 17.62 -13.31
CA HIS A 160 -11.74 16.56 -14.23
C HIS A 160 -12.54 15.27 -14.09
N ALA A 161 -13.32 15.10 -13.02
CA ALA A 161 -14.29 14.04 -12.88
C ALA A 161 -15.52 14.36 -13.73
N ALA A 162 -15.61 13.70 -14.83
CA ALA A 162 -16.75 13.87 -15.73
C ALA A 162 -17.90 12.95 -15.37
#